data_081a406d7240bdf5406b8effe661384c
#
_entry.id   081a406d7240bdf5406b8effe661384c
#
_cell.length_a   1.000
_cell.length_b   1.000
_cell.length_c   1.000
_cell.angle_alpha   90.00
_cell.angle_beta   90.00
_cell.angle_gamma   90.00
#
_symmetry.space_group_name_H-M   'P 1'
#
loop_
_entity.id
_entity.type
_entity.pdbx_description
1 polymer ?
#
loop_
_entity_poly.entity_id
_entity_poly.type
_entity_poly.pdbx_seq_one_letter_code
_entity_poly.pdbx_strand_id
1 'polypeptide(L)'
;MINELEKLIISGSAEEILAHTPVFVEAFPFIERMVGFNQENWSHPYELWEHCVRTCSYLNDSITEPSVILRWAAIFHDIGKVETKTKSFSEKHNSIQAHYYGHPAKSREMLENTDLPFCKNDRDRELFLWFVEHHDDRISERPKHLRPFLDVPRNQFKQLMALEVADGKAHLRGAEIIEKRINVCEFWQDDANIQEALLQLDETTPQSSFG
;
A
#
# COMPACT_ATOMS: atom_id res chain seq x y z
N MET A 1 11.96 -8.45 20.65
CA MET A 1 12.16 -8.31 19.19
C MET A 1 10.91 -7.69 18.53
N ILE A 2 9.76 -8.36 18.34
CA ILE A 2 8.60 -7.77 17.62
C ILE A 2 8.14 -6.43 18.20
N ASN A 3 7.95 -6.31 19.50
CA ASN A 3 7.56 -5.05 20.15
C ASN A 3 8.58 -3.90 19.94
N GLU A 4 9.84 -4.21 19.71
CA GLU A 4 10.88 -3.21 19.40
C GLU A 4 10.78 -2.78 17.95
N LEU A 5 10.55 -3.71 17.02
CA LEU A 5 10.27 -3.40 15.62
C LEU A 5 8.97 -2.58 15.47
N GLU A 6 7.93 -2.91 16.25
CA GLU A 6 6.68 -2.11 16.27
C GLU A 6 6.95 -0.65 16.69
N LYS A 7 7.72 -0.42 17.75
CA LYS A 7 8.07 0.94 18.15
C LYS A 7 8.81 1.68 17.03
N LEU A 8 9.72 0.97 16.36
CA LEU A 8 10.51 1.53 15.29
C LEU A 8 9.65 1.93 14.08
N ILE A 9 8.72 1.08 13.64
CA ILE A 9 7.82 1.42 12.51
C ILE A 9 6.75 2.45 12.88
N ILE A 10 6.46 2.66 14.18
CA ILE A 10 5.50 3.66 14.63
C ILE A 10 6.12 5.06 14.63
N SER A 11 7.35 5.21 15.04
CA SER A 11 7.94 6.52 15.31
C SER A 11 9.36 6.72 14.73
N GLY A 12 9.95 5.69 14.16
CA GLY A 12 11.28 5.78 13.56
C GLY A 12 11.30 6.48 12.22
N SER A 13 12.40 7.16 11.92
CA SER A 13 12.70 7.63 10.57
C SER A 13 13.03 6.47 9.63
N ALA A 14 12.97 6.69 8.32
CA ALA A 14 13.37 5.69 7.34
C ALA A 14 14.81 5.19 7.58
N GLU A 15 15.72 6.10 7.88
CA GLU A 15 17.12 5.79 8.15
C GLU A 15 17.29 4.92 9.40
N GLU A 16 16.51 5.18 10.46
CA GLU A 16 16.51 4.35 11.68
C GLU A 16 15.99 2.94 11.41
N ILE A 17 14.89 2.82 10.65
CA ILE A 17 14.34 1.52 10.26
C ILE A 17 15.34 0.76 9.38
N LEU A 18 15.95 1.40 8.40
CA LEU A 18 16.97 0.80 7.52
C LEU A 18 18.21 0.34 8.29
N ALA A 19 18.64 1.09 9.30
CA ALA A 19 19.75 0.67 10.17
C ALA A 19 19.47 -0.64 10.93
N HIS A 20 18.19 -0.98 11.12
CA HIS A 20 17.75 -2.22 11.78
C HIS A 20 17.36 -3.35 10.79
N THR A 21 17.68 -3.21 9.49
CA THR A 21 17.40 -4.24 8.47
C THR A 21 17.82 -5.66 8.92
N PRO A 22 19.01 -5.90 9.54
CA PRO A 22 19.37 -7.24 10.00
C PRO A 22 18.39 -7.84 11.01
N VAL A 23 17.80 -7.01 11.89
CA VAL A 23 16.81 -7.46 12.89
C VAL A 23 15.47 -7.79 12.22
N PHE A 24 15.08 -7.02 11.20
CA PHE A 24 13.91 -7.35 10.39
C PHE A 24 14.09 -8.66 9.63
N VAL A 25 15.26 -8.89 9.03
CA VAL A 25 15.58 -10.15 8.33
C VAL A 25 15.59 -11.35 9.29
N GLU A 26 16.11 -11.18 10.51
CA GLU A 26 16.07 -12.22 11.55
C GLU A 26 14.62 -12.57 11.94
N ALA A 27 13.77 -11.56 12.12
CA ALA A 27 12.36 -11.74 12.47
C ALA A 27 11.52 -12.30 11.32
N PHE A 28 11.84 -11.89 10.10
CA PHE A 28 11.11 -12.19 8.86
C PHE A 28 12.09 -12.53 7.73
N PRO A 29 12.60 -13.78 7.64
CA PRO A 29 13.65 -14.14 6.69
C PRO A 29 13.34 -13.88 5.23
N PHE A 30 12.06 -13.79 4.85
CA PHE A 30 11.64 -13.48 3.49
C PHE A 30 11.99 -12.05 3.05
N ILE A 31 12.25 -11.11 4.00
CA ILE A 31 12.72 -9.74 3.69
C ILE A 31 14.08 -9.77 2.99
N GLU A 32 14.92 -10.78 3.23
CA GLU A 32 16.23 -10.89 2.57
C GLU A 32 16.12 -10.80 1.04
N ARG A 33 15.02 -11.30 0.47
CA ARG A 33 14.76 -11.22 -0.97
C ARG A 33 14.40 -9.81 -1.47
N MET A 34 13.97 -8.93 -0.57
CA MET A 34 13.64 -7.54 -0.87
C MET A 34 14.86 -6.63 -0.80
N VAL A 35 15.81 -6.96 0.08
CA VAL A 35 17.04 -6.16 0.31
C VAL A 35 17.91 -6.20 -0.95
N GLY A 36 18.24 -5.03 -1.48
CA GLY A 36 19.02 -4.89 -2.70
C GLY A 36 18.28 -5.27 -3.99
N PHE A 37 16.98 -5.56 -3.92
CA PHE A 37 16.19 -5.87 -5.11
C PHE A 37 15.95 -4.60 -5.94
N ASN A 38 16.71 -4.46 -7.03
CA ASN A 38 16.57 -3.35 -7.95
C ASN A 38 15.24 -3.44 -8.71
N GLN A 39 14.39 -2.41 -8.57
CA GLN A 39 13.08 -2.36 -9.20
C GLN A 39 13.15 -2.10 -10.72
N GLU A 40 14.26 -1.59 -11.27
CA GLU A 40 14.49 -1.36 -12.71
C GLU A 40 13.30 -0.67 -13.43
N ASN A 41 12.66 0.24 -12.72
CA ASN A 41 11.54 1.03 -13.21
C ASN A 41 11.83 2.52 -12.93
N TRP A 42 11.58 3.37 -13.90
CA TRP A 42 11.93 4.79 -13.85
C TRP A 42 11.28 5.56 -12.70
N SER A 43 10.10 5.10 -12.22
CA SER A 43 9.36 5.76 -11.14
C SER A 43 9.83 5.35 -9.74
N HIS A 44 10.66 4.31 -9.62
CA HIS A 44 11.12 3.78 -8.34
C HIS A 44 12.60 4.13 -8.11
N PRO A 45 12.89 5.21 -7.35
CA PRO A 45 14.27 5.64 -7.11
C PRO A 45 15.00 4.76 -6.10
N TYR A 46 14.26 3.96 -5.33
CA TYR A 46 14.77 3.11 -4.27
C TYR A 46 14.75 1.64 -4.66
N GLU A 47 15.62 0.84 -4.06
CA GLU A 47 15.47 -0.62 -4.06
C GLU A 47 14.21 -1.02 -3.27
N LEU A 48 13.75 -2.27 -3.40
CA LEU A 48 12.43 -2.67 -2.92
C LEU A 48 12.26 -2.55 -1.40
N TRP A 49 13.25 -2.98 -0.61
CA TRP A 49 13.19 -2.88 0.85
C TRP A 49 13.17 -1.42 1.30
N GLU A 50 14.07 -0.60 0.78
CA GLU A 50 14.11 0.83 1.09
C GLU A 50 12.81 1.53 0.70
N HIS A 51 12.22 1.19 -0.45
CA HIS A 51 10.92 1.70 -0.87
C HIS A 51 9.83 1.42 0.18
N CYS A 52 9.69 0.16 0.62
CA CYS A 52 8.71 -0.22 1.64
C CYS A 52 8.95 0.47 2.99
N VAL A 53 10.21 0.59 3.41
CA VAL A 53 10.59 1.31 4.64
C VAL A 53 10.21 2.79 4.54
N ARG A 54 10.49 3.45 3.41
CA ARG A 54 10.12 4.86 3.19
C ARG A 54 8.61 5.03 3.14
N THR A 55 7.88 4.13 2.50
CA THR A 55 6.41 4.10 2.52
C THR A 55 5.91 4.05 3.96
N CYS A 56 6.44 3.18 4.81
CA CYS A 56 6.08 3.11 6.22
C CYS A 56 6.39 4.43 6.96
N SER A 57 7.55 5.03 6.74
CA SER A 57 7.96 6.29 7.37
C SER A 57 7.05 7.45 6.94
N TYR A 58 6.63 7.53 5.69
CA TYR A 58 5.71 8.57 5.20
C TYR A 58 4.31 8.50 5.82
N LEU A 59 3.93 7.40 6.44
CA LEU A 59 2.70 7.32 7.23
C LEU A 59 2.74 8.21 8.48
N ASN A 60 3.91 8.66 8.95
CA ASN A 60 4.02 9.59 10.08
C ASN A 60 3.40 10.96 9.77
N ASP A 61 3.35 11.35 8.49
CA ASP A 61 2.75 12.60 8.02
C ASP A 61 1.32 12.41 7.48
N SER A 62 0.70 11.28 7.80
CA SER A 62 -0.66 10.98 7.34
C SER A 62 -1.70 11.82 8.09
N ILE A 63 -2.72 12.30 7.36
CA ILE A 63 -3.89 12.97 7.95
C ILE A 63 -4.82 12.01 8.72
N THR A 64 -4.68 10.71 8.47
CA THR A 64 -5.39 9.64 9.20
C THR A 64 -4.40 8.95 10.12
N GLU A 65 -4.74 8.80 11.41
CA GLU A 65 -3.88 8.08 12.37
C GLU A 65 -3.66 6.63 11.92
N PRO A 66 -2.43 6.24 11.54
CA PRO A 66 -2.19 4.91 10.99
C PRO A 66 -2.19 3.86 12.12
N SER A 67 -2.95 2.77 11.91
CA SER A 67 -2.85 1.62 12.81
C SER A 67 -1.51 0.91 12.69
N VAL A 68 -1.11 0.18 13.74
CA VAL A 68 0.11 -0.65 13.69
C VAL A 68 0.03 -1.68 12.57
N ILE A 69 -1.15 -2.23 12.32
CA ILE A 69 -1.41 -3.19 11.22
C ILE A 69 -1.17 -2.54 9.85
N LEU A 70 -1.59 -1.28 9.65
CA LEU A 70 -1.30 -0.55 8.42
C LEU A 70 0.20 -0.33 8.22
N ARG A 71 0.93 -0.02 9.28
CA ARG A 71 2.39 0.17 9.22
C ARG A 71 3.12 -1.12 8.84
N TRP A 72 2.69 -2.25 9.39
CA TRP A 72 3.19 -3.55 8.95
C TRP A 72 2.82 -3.84 7.49
N ALA A 73 1.61 -3.48 7.06
CA ALA A 73 1.24 -3.60 5.65
C ALA A 73 2.15 -2.75 4.76
N ALA A 74 2.49 -1.52 5.16
CA ALA A 74 3.43 -0.67 4.41
C ALA A 74 4.84 -1.29 4.28
N ILE A 75 5.30 -2.03 5.30
CA ILE A 75 6.59 -2.75 5.26
C ILE A 75 6.57 -3.92 4.25
N PHE A 76 5.41 -4.56 4.04
CA PHE A 76 5.33 -5.81 3.27
C PHE A 76 4.51 -5.74 1.98
N HIS A 77 3.87 -4.60 1.66
CA HIS A 77 2.90 -4.50 0.56
C HIS A 77 3.44 -5.02 -0.78
N ASP A 78 4.69 -4.78 -1.02
CA ASP A 78 5.34 -4.99 -2.32
C ASP A 78 6.18 -6.27 -2.43
N ILE A 79 6.16 -7.15 -1.42
CA ILE A 79 7.00 -8.38 -1.42
C ILE A 79 6.76 -9.25 -2.66
N GLY A 80 5.55 -9.26 -3.21
CA GLY A 80 5.21 -10.00 -4.43
C GLY A 80 5.97 -9.57 -5.67
N LYS A 81 6.59 -8.37 -5.67
CA LYS A 81 7.42 -7.88 -6.77
C LYS A 81 8.63 -8.78 -7.03
N VAL A 82 9.15 -9.47 -6.02
CA VAL A 82 10.29 -10.40 -6.18
C VAL A 82 9.96 -11.60 -7.07
N GLU A 83 8.66 -11.94 -7.22
CA GLU A 83 8.20 -13.09 -8.01
C GLU A 83 7.45 -12.69 -9.29
N THR A 84 6.99 -11.44 -9.40
CA THR A 84 6.17 -10.98 -10.53
C THR A 84 6.94 -10.13 -11.54
N LYS A 85 8.25 -9.93 -11.32
CA LYS A 85 9.08 -9.08 -12.18
C LYS A 85 9.13 -9.61 -13.63
N THR A 86 8.65 -8.79 -14.55
CA THR A 86 8.81 -8.98 -15.99
C THR A 86 9.48 -7.76 -16.61
N LYS A 87 10.00 -7.86 -17.83
CA LYS A 87 10.66 -6.74 -18.49
C LYS A 87 10.14 -6.56 -19.90
N SER A 88 9.91 -5.31 -20.30
CA SER A 88 9.61 -4.95 -21.68
C SER A 88 10.26 -3.62 -22.07
N PHE A 89 10.42 -3.38 -23.35
CA PHE A 89 10.90 -2.12 -23.85
C PHE A 89 9.81 -1.05 -23.76
N SER A 90 10.14 0.08 -23.15
CA SER A 90 9.26 1.25 -23.07
C SER A 90 9.68 2.29 -24.12
N GLU A 91 8.85 2.50 -25.12
CA GLU A 91 9.09 3.56 -26.12
C GLU A 91 9.14 4.95 -25.46
N LYS A 92 8.27 5.19 -24.48
CA LYS A 92 8.21 6.46 -23.74
C LYS A 92 9.53 6.81 -23.06
N HIS A 93 10.21 5.82 -22.49
CA HIS A 93 11.46 6.01 -21.74
C HIS A 93 12.69 5.59 -22.55
N ASN A 94 12.49 5.08 -23.77
CA ASN A 94 13.54 4.54 -24.66
C ASN A 94 14.51 3.59 -23.92
N SER A 95 13.94 2.72 -23.09
CA SER A 95 14.70 1.78 -22.24
C SER A 95 13.89 0.56 -21.87
N ILE A 96 14.57 -0.51 -21.44
CA ILE A 96 13.90 -1.67 -20.84
C ILE A 96 13.43 -1.27 -19.44
N GLN A 97 12.15 -1.50 -19.17
CA GLN A 97 11.51 -1.23 -17.87
C GLN A 97 10.98 -2.54 -17.26
N ALA A 98 11.07 -2.66 -15.95
CA ALA A 98 10.42 -3.73 -15.22
C ALA A 98 8.93 -3.40 -14.97
N HIS A 99 8.12 -4.45 -14.93
CA HIS A 99 6.69 -4.42 -14.62
C HIS A 99 6.39 -5.53 -13.61
N TYR A 100 5.39 -5.30 -12.77
CA TYR A 100 5.06 -6.14 -11.62
C TYR A 100 3.56 -6.48 -11.59
N TYR A 101 3.01 -6.92 -12.71
CA TYR A 101 1.58 -7.22 -12.84
C TYR A 101 1.14 -8.27 -11.84
N GLY A 102 0.10 -7.94 -11.07
CA GLY A 102 -0.48 -8.83 -10.07
C GLY A 102 0.33 -8.98 -8.78
N HIS A 103 1.34 -8.11 -8.54
CA HIS A 103 2.14 -8.16 -7.31
C HIS A 103 1.32 -8.01 -6.02
N PRO A 104 0.18 -7.25 -5.94
CA PRO A 104 -0.58 -7.18 -4.70
C PRO A 104 -1.17 -8.54 -4.30
N ALA A 105 -1.82 -9.23 -5.24
CA ALA A 105 -2.34 -10.57 -5.01
C ALA A 105 -1.22 -11.57 -4.69
N LYS A 106 -0.06 -11.44 -5.35
CA LYS A 106 1.11 -12.29 -5.05
C LYS A 106 1.71 -11.99 -3.69
N SER A 107 1.75 -10.72 -3.27
CA SER A 107 2.15 -10.34 -1.91
C SER A 107 1.23 -10.99 -0.87
N ARG A 108 -0.09 -10.91 -1.07
CA ARG A 108 -1.06 -11.59 -0.20
C ARG A 108 -0.80 -13.11 -0.14
N GLU A 109 -0.69 -13.78 -1.28
CA GLU A 109 -0.42 -15.23 -1.37
C GLU A 109 0.83 -15.64 -0.58
N MET A 110 1.93 -14.88 -0.73
CA MET A 110 3.18 -15.15 -0.02
C MET A 110 3.05 -14.98 1.50
N LEU A 111 2.27 -13.99 1.96
CA LEU A 111 2.11 -13.65 3.36
C LEU A 111 1.02 -14.47 4.06
N GLU A 112 0.05 -15.01 3.31
CA GLU A 112 -1.07 -15.77 3.85
C GLU A 112 -0.64 -17.03 4.62
N ASN A 113 0.46 -17.65 4.23
CA ASN A 113 1.00 -18.86 4.86
C ASN A 113 2.25 -18.58 5.72
N THR A 114 2.54 -17.31 6.00
CA THR A 114 3.70 -16.89 6.78
C THR A 114 3.30 -16.66 8.24
N ASP A 115 4.20 -16.95 9.17
CA ASP A 115 4.02 -16.55 10.56
C ASP A 115 4.15 -15.03 10.68
N LEU A 116 3.12 -14.39 11.22
CA LEU A 116 3.01 -12.94 11.39
C LEU A 116 2.76 -12.62 12.87
N PRO A 117 3.78 -12.65 13.72
CA PRO A 117 3.64 -12.56 15.18
C PRO A 117 3.13 -11.20 15.68
N PHE A 118 3.02 -10.20 14.82
CA PHE A 118 2.39 -8.91 15.11
C PHE A 118 0.85 -8.95 14.95
N CYS A 119 0.31 -9.95 14.27
CA CYS A 119 -1.13 -10.19 14.20
C CYS A 119 -1.61 -10.92 15.45
N LYS A 120 -2.34 -10.22 16.33
CA LYS A 120 -2.78 -10.77 17.63
C LYS A 120 -3.96 -11.73 17.53
N ASN A 121 -4.66 -11.72 16.40
CA ASN A 121 -5.86 -12.52 16.12
C ASN A 121 -6.12 -12.58 14.60
N ASP A 122 -7.08 -13.40 14.19
CA ASP A 122 -7.48 -13.58 12.79
C ASP A 122 -7.95 -12.28 12.12
N ARG A 123 -8.61 -11.40 12.88
CA ARG A 123 -9.06 -10.10 12.37
C ARG A 123 -7.89 -9.19 12.00
N ASP A 124 -6.86 -9.12 12.84
CA ASP A 124 -5.64 -8.34 12.54
C ASP A 124 -4.96 -8.89 11.29
N ARG A 125 -4.91 -10.24 11.18
CA ARG A 125 -4.32 -10.93 10.03
C ARG A 125 -5.07 -10.62 8.73
N GLU A 126 -6.40 -10.76 8.74
CA GLU A 126 -7.22 -10.44 7.56
C GLU A 126 -7.13 -8.96 7.19
N LEU A 127 -7.12 -8.06 8.16
CA LEU A 127 -6.97 -6.64 7.92
C LEU A 127 -5.60 -6.31 7.29
N PHE A 128 -4.52 -6.93 7.79
CA PHE A 128 -3.18 -6.81 7.22
C PHE A 128 -3.14 -7.28 5.76
N LEU A 129 -3.61 -8.50 5.51
CA LEU A 129 -3.64 -9.11 4.17
C LEU A 129 -4.52 -8.29 3.22
N TRP A 130 -5.62 -7.73 3.70
CA TRP A 130 -6.49 -6.87 2.93
C TRP A 130 -5.76 -5.58 2.50
N PHE A 131 -5.03 -4.91 3.39
CA PHE A 131 -4.23 -3.74 3.01
C PHE A 131 -3.15 -4.09 1.98
N VAL A 132 -2.47 -5.22 2.15
CA VAL A 132 -1.46 -5.71 1.20
C VAL A 132 -2.06 -5.99 -0.18
N GLU A 133 -3.25 -6.57 -0.24
CA GLU A 133 -3.91 -6.90 -1.51
C GLU A 133 -4.43 -5.67 -2.25
N HIS A 134 -4.91 -4.66 -1.51
CA HIS A 134 -5.61 -3.51 -2.09
C HIS A 134 -4.73 -2.25 -2.22
N HIS A 135 -3.46 -2.28 -1.85
CA HIS A 135 -2.60 -1.09 -1.82
C HIS A 135 -2.38 -0.42 -3.19
N ASP A 136 -2.55 -1.14 -4.28
CA ASP A 136 -2.37 -0.65 -5.66
C ASP A 136 -3.70 -0.61 -6.46
N ASP A 137 -4.84 -0.68 -5.79
CA ASP A 137 -6.15 -0.59 -6.46
C ASP A 137 -6.33 0.75 -7.14
N ARG A 138 -6.97 0.72 -8.31
CA ARG A 138 -7.21 1.93 -9.08
C ARG A 138 -8.36 2.73 -8.51
N ILE A 139 -8.04 3.74 -7.71
CA ILE A 139 -8.99 4.72 -7.18
C ILE A 139 -8.95 6.00 -7.99
N SER A 140 -10.08 6.66 -8.19
CA SER A 140 -10.17 7.96 -8.87
C SER A 140 -11.30 8.82 -8.29
N GLU A 141 -11.38 10.08 -8.71
CA GLU A 141 -12.41 11.05 -8.31
C GLU A 141 -13.85 10.64 -8.68
N ARG A 142 -14.05 9.54 -9.42
CA ARG A 142 -15.38 9.09 -9.83
C ARG A 142 -16.02 8.25 -8.73
N PRO A 143 -17.23 8.61 -8.23
CA PRO A 143 -17.91 7.85 -7.15
C PRO A 143 -18.03 6.35 -7.42
N LYS A 144 -18.22 5.94 -8.70
CA LYS A 144 -18.31 4.52 -9.07
C LYS A 144 -17.05 3.69 -8.69
N HIS A 145 -15.89 4.30 -8.48
CA HIS A 145 -14.68 3.62 -8.05
C HIS A 145 -14.67 3.35 -6.54
N LEU A 146 -15.62 3.91 -5.79
CA LEU A 146 -15.89 3.50 -4.40
C LEU A 146 -16.73 2.22 -4.29
N ARG A 147 -17.38 1.77 -5.37
CA ARG A 147 -18.27 0.59 -5.32
C ARG A 147 -17.61 -0.65 -4.69
N PRO A 148 -16.35 -1.00 -4.99
CA PRO A 148 -15.68 -2.14 -4.36
C PRO A 148 -15.50 -2.00 -2.84
N PHE A 149 -15.63 -0.77 -2.32
CA PHE A 149 -15.36 -0.41 -0.93
C PHE A 149 -16.62 -0.03 -0.14
N LEU A 150 -17.83 -0.19 -0.72
CA LEU A 150 -19.09 0.23 -0.07
C LEU A 150 -19.32 -0.46 1.28
N ASP A 151 -18.97 -1.74 1.38
CA ASP A 151 -19.12 -2.55 2.61
C ASP A 151 -17.88 -2.48 3.52
N VAL A 152 -16.84 -1.76 3.10
CA VAL A 152 -15.61 -1.60 3.90
C VAL A 152 -15.84 -0.51 4.97
N PRO A 153 -15.47 -0.75 6.23
CA PRO A 153 -15.54 0.27 7.26
C PRO A 153 -14.77 1.53 6.85
N ARG A 154 -15.35 2.71 7.01
CA ARG A 154 -14.75 3.98 6.55
C ARG A 154 -13.33 4.20 7.05
N ASN A 155 -13.08 3.92 8.32
CA ASN A 155 -11.74 4.05 8.85
C ASN A 155 -10.73 3.11 8.16
N GLN A 156 -11.14 1.91 7.79
CA GLN A 156 -10.30 0.98 7.04
C GLN A 156 -10.01 1.52 5.62
N PHE A 157 -11.03 2.04 4.93
CA PHE A 157 -10.85 2.66 3.62
C PHE A 157 -9.93 3.90 3.70
N LYS A 158 -10.11 4.77 4.69
CA LYS A 158 -9.23 5.94 4.89
C LYS A 158 -7.78 5.54 5.17
N GLN A 159 -7.55 4.46 5.91
CA GLN A 159 -6.20 3.93 6.12
C GLN A 159 -5.60 3.36 4.83
N LEU A 160 -6.39 2.72 3.97
CA LEU A 160 -5.91 2.30 2.64
C LEU A 160 -5.48 3.52 1.82
N MET A 161 -6.28 4.60 1.81
CA MET A 161 -5.89 5.83 1.12
C MET A 161 -4.61 6.45 1.70
N ALA A 162 -4.42 6.36 3.01
CA ALA A 162 -3.18 6.81 3.65
C ALA A 162 -1.96 5.98 3.19
N LEU A 163 -2.13 4.67 3.03
CA LEU A 163 -1.08 3.79 2.50
C LEU A 163 -0.73 4.17 1.05
N GLU A 164 -1.73 4.36 0.19
CA GLU A 164 -1.50 4.74 -1.21
C GLU A 164 -0.84 6.12 -1.36
N VAL A 165 -1.18 7.09 -0.49
CA VAL A 165 -0.48 8.37 -0.43
C VAL A 165 0.98 8.19 -0.02
N ALA A 166 1.23 7.39 1.01
CA ALA A 166 2.58 7.13 1.51
C ALA A 166 3.45 6.41 0.46
N ASP A 167 2.88 5.41 -0.22
CA ASP A 167 3.53 4.71 -1.34
C ASP A 167 3.84 5.68 -2.49
N GLY A 168 2.87 6.50 -2.90
CA GLY A 168 3.08 7.52 -3.92
C GLY A 168 4.22 8.51 -3.57
N LYS A 169 4.38 8.88 -2.30
CA LYS A 169 5.50 9.72 -1.83
C LYS A 169 6.86 9.02 -1.93
N ALA A 170 6.90 7.70 -1.91
CA ALA A 170 8.12 6.92 -2.09
C ALA A 170 8.54 6.76 -3.57
N HIS A 171 7.77 7.30 -4.52
CA HIS A 171 8.10 7.36 -5.94
C HIS A 171 8.83 8.66 -6.30
N LEU A 172 9.33 8.78 -7.54
CA LEU A 172 9.96 10.01 -8.03
C LEU A 172 8.97 11.18 -7.99
N ARG A 173 9.41 12.31 -7.38
CA ARG A 173 8.66 13.55 -7.38
C ARG A 173 8.54 14.11 -8.81
N GLY A 174 7.38 14.67 -9.13
CA GLY A 174 7.11 15.27 -10.44
C GLY A 174 6.60 14.30 -11.50
N ALA A 175 6.42 13.04 -11.18
CA ALA A 175 5.62 12.17 -12.02
C ALA A 175 4.15 12.59 -11.87
N GLU A 176 3.64 13.35 -12.83
CA GLU A 176 2.27 13.93 -12.85
C GLU A 176 1.17 12.92 -12.51
N ILE A 177 1.36 11.66 -12.92
CA ILE A 177 0.42 10.57 -12.62
C ILE A 177 0.41 10.24 -11.13
N ILE A 178 1.57 10.22 -10.49
CA ILE A 178 1.71 9.89 -9.06
C ILE A 178 1.14 11.02 -8.20
N GLU A 179 1.47 12.27 -8.53
CA GLU A 179 0.91 13.43 -7.85
C GLU A 179 -0.62 13.46 -7.94
N LYS A 180 -1.16 13.20 -9.15
CA LYS A 180 -2.60 13.09 -9.33
C LYS A 180 -3.22 11.97 -8.50
N ARG A 181 -2.55 10.81 -8.39
CA ARG A 181 -3.02 9.69 -7.55
C ARG A 181 -3.04 10.09 -6.07
N ILE A 182 -1.97 10.72 -5.58
CA ILE A 182 -1.90 11.23 -4.21
C ILE A 182 -3.07 12.17 -3.91
N ASN A 183 -3.32 13.15 -4.78
CA ASN A 183 -4.41 14.11 -4.62
C ASN A 183 -5.79 13.44 -4.56
N VAL A 184 -6.01 12.41 -5.39
CA VAL A 184 -7.26 11.62 -5.36
C VAL A 184 -7.40 10.84 -4.05
N CYS A 185 -6.33 10.22 -3.57
CA CYS A 185 -6.36 9.49 -2.31
C CYS A 185 -6.56 10.42 -1.10
N GLU A 186 -5.95 11.61 -1.11
CA GLU A 186 -6.17 12.63 -0.09
C GLU A 186 -7.62 13.14 -0.08
N PHE A 187 -8.21 13.35 -1.28
CA PHE A 187 -9.63 13.70 -1.41
C PHE A 187 -10.54 12.65 -0.76
N TRP A 188 -10.27 11.36 -0.97
CA TRP A 188 -11.08 10.27 -0.40
C TRP A 188 -10.80 9.99 1.08
N GLN A 189 -9.86 10.68 1.72
CA GLN A 189 -9.68 10.62 3.17
C GLN A 189 -10.70 11.50 3.93
N ASP A 190 -11.38 12.42 3.25
CA ASP A 190 -12.39 13.30 3.84
C ASP A 190 -13.75 12.58 3.94
N ASP A 191 -14.32 12.55 5.15
CA ASP A 191 -15.63 11.93 5.40
C ASP A 191 -16.76 12.61 4.62
N ALA A 192 -16.68 13.93 4.41
CA ALA A 192 -17.69 14.66 3.65
C ALA A 192 -17.70 14.22 2.17
N ASN A 193 -16.52 14.06 1.57
CA ASN A 193 -16.39 13.59 0.20
C ASN A 193 -16.90 12.15 0.02
N ILE A 194 -16.60 11.28 0.97
CA ILE A 194 -17.11 9.89 0.97
C ILE A 194 -18.64 9.90 1.08
N GLN A 195 -19.22 10.71 1.98
CA GLN A 195 -20.69 10.82 2.13
C GLN A 195 -21.37 11.29 0.86
N GLU A 196 -20.86 12.37 0.26
CA GLU A 196 -21.41 12.90 -0.99
C GLU A 196 -21.37 11.85 -2.12
N ALA A 197 -20.24 11.14 -2.26
CA ALA A 197 -20.10 10.10 -3.25
C ALA A 197 -21.08 8.93 -3.05
N LEU A 198 -21.32 8.51 -1.79
CA LEU A 198 -22.29 7.47 -1.47
C LEU A 198 -23.72 7.89 -1.84
N LEU A 199 -24.11 9.13 -1.56
CA LEU A 199 -25.42 9.67 -1.97
C LEU A 199 -25.59 9.65 -3.49
N GLN A 200 -24.57 10.06 -4.26
CA GLN A 200 -24.60 10.02 -5.72
C GLN A 200 -24.70 8.59 -6.27
N LEU A 201 -24.10 7.59 -5.60
CA LEU A 201 -24.21 6.19 -6.00
C LEU A 201 -25.61 5.63 -5.77
N ASP A 202 -26.27 6.01 -4.65
CA ASP A 202 -27.65 5.60 -4.34
C ASP A 202 -28.65 6.16 -5.37
N GLU A 203 -28.50 7.42 -5.77
CA GLU A 203 -29.35 8.06 -6.79
C GLU A 203 -29.19 7.43 -8.18
N THR A 204 -28.00 6.89 -8.49
CA THR A 204 -27.70 6.28 -9.81
C THR A 204 -28.02 4.79 -9.89
N THR A 205 -28.38 4.16 -8.78
CA THR A 205 -28.78 2.74 -8.76
C THR A 205 -30.22 2.65 -9.26
N PRO A 206 -30.52 1.95 -10.38
CA PRO A 206 -31.90 1.78 -10.83
C PRO A 206 -32.68 1.09 -9.71
N GLN A 207 -33.74 1.73 -9.22
CA GLN A 207 -34.68 1.02 -8.37
C GLN A 207 -35.20 -0.17 -9.17
N SER A 208 -34.84 -1.38 -8.74
CA SER A 208 -35.39 -2.61 -9.32
C SER A 208 -36.88 -2.55 -9.09
N SER A 209 -37.63 -2.18 -10.15
CA SER A 209 -39.07 -2.32 -10.18
C SER A 209 -39.42 -3.80 -10.20
N PHE A 210 -39.51 -4.39 -9.01
CA PHE A 210 -40.25 -5.62 -8.82
C PHE A 210 -41.73 -5.25 -8.85
N GLY A 211 -42.32 -5.39 -10.02
CA GLY A 211 -43.77 -5.51 -10.21
C GLY A 211 -44.14 -6.99 -10.28
#